data_3d34e97f0615a4e93ef296daf83fd56e
#
_entry.id   3d34e97f0615a4e93ef296daf83fd56e
#
_cell.length_a   1.000
_cell.length_b   1.000
_cell.length_c   1.000
_cell.angle_alpha   90.00
_cell.angle_beta   90.00
_cell.angle_gamma   90.00
#
_symmetry.space_group_name_H-M   'P 1'
#
loop_
_entity.id
_entity.type
_entity.pdbx_description
1 polymer ?
#
loop_
_entity_poly.entity_id
_entity_poly.type
_entity_poly.pdbx_seq_one_letter_code
_entity_poly.pdbx_strand_id
1 'polypeptide(L)'
;MSYRNVVYNGRNRCVNLFTWDTDGKRVMHECSFEPYLYLENNGGDKTSIYGTKLKKRKFNTSYDRSRFVRESNVKRVFENMPPAQQFLLDLYWEQNEAAEFSTHPLKTCLLDIETYSPDSFPNPEDPTHTVNVITCYDNFTKKFHTFGIKPYNGKGASNLNYVYCENEREMFIKFIEYLESDYPDILSGWNSEFFDIPYIINRIERILGEDYVNRLSPLGRVHFRSIKGKFGQDQKRYYIDGVACLDYLDVYKRFCLKLRE
;
A
#
# COMPACT_ATOMS: atom_id res chain seq x y z
N MET A 1 -7.29 20.77 -0.93
CA MET A 1 -6.09 20.04 -1.45
C MET A 1 -6.37 18.54 -1.28
N SER A 2 -6.19 17.74 -2.30
CA SER A 2 -6.45 16.31 -2.25
C SER A 2 -5.13 15.55 -2.18
N TYR A 3 -5.13 14.32 -1.69
CA TYR A 3 -3.95 13.46 -1.63
C TYR A 3 -4.21 12.12 -2.30
N ARG A 4 -3.16 11.46 -2.79
CA ARG A 4 -3.20 10.14 -3.41
C ARG A 4 -2.86 9.04 -2.40
N ASN A 5 -1.82 9.27 -1.60
CA ASN A 5 -1.35 8.34 -0.58
C ASN A 5 -0.63 9.09 0.53
N VAL A 6 -0.52 8.49 1.70
CA VAL A 6 0.17 9.03 2.86
C VAL A 6 0.84 7.91 3.63
N VAL A 7 2.15 8.05 3.88
CA VAL A 7 2.94 7.04 4.59
C VAL A 7 3.77 7.70 5.69
N TYR A 8 3.62 7.25 6.92
CA TYR A 8 4.46 7.69 8.02
C TYR A 8 5.78 6.89 8.05
N ASN A 9 6.90 7.61 8.01
CA ASN A 9 8.24 7.06 8.17
C ASN A 9 8.78 7.41 9.57
N GLY A 10 8.69 6.46 10.49
CA GLY A 10 9.14 6.66 11.88
C GLY A 10 10.66 6.80 12.03
N ARG A 11 11.46 6.29 11.08
CA ARG A 11 12.93 6.46 11.10
C ARG A 11 13.32 7.91 10.81
N ASN A 12 12.70 8.50 9.81
CA ASN A 12 12.97 9.89 9.39
C ASN A 12 12.09 10.91 10.11
N ARG A 13 11.16 10.48 10.96
CA ARG A 13 10.18 11.35 11.66
C ARG A 13 9.40 12.24 10.70
N CYS A 14 9.01 11.68 9.57
CA CYS A 14 8.29 12.40 8.53
C CYS A 14 7.08 11.62 8.04
N VAL A 15 6.21 12.33 7.34
CA VAL A 15 5.13 11.79 6.55
C VAL A 15 5.46 12.05 5.09
N ASN A 16 5.48 11.00 4.28
CA ASN A 16 5.52 11.10 2.83
C ASN A 16 4.08 11.23 2.32
N LEU A 17 3.75 12.43 1.85
CA LEU A 17 2.44 12.76 1.28
C LEU A 17 2.54 12.75 -0.24
N PHE A 18 1.72 11.95 -0.89
CA PHE A 18 1.63 11.91 -2.34
C PHE A 18 0.43 12.73 -2.82
N THR A 19 0.68 13.62 -3.77
CA THR A 19 -0.33 14.51 -4.38
C THR A 19 -0.24 14.44 -5.91
N TRP A 20 -0.92 15.35 -6.59
CA TRP A 20 -0.80 15.62 -8.04
C TRP A 20 -0.12 16.98 -8.24
N ASP A 21 0.70 17.07 -9.28
CA ASP A 21 1.12 18.36 -9.82
C ASP A 21 0.03 18.92 -10.76
N THR A 22 0.34 20.06 -11.38
CA THR A 22 -0.54 20.73 -12.34
C THR A 22 -0.85 19.90 -13.58
N ASP A 23 0.04 18.97 -13.93
CA ASP A 23 -0.08 18.07 -15.09
C ASP A 23 -0.73 16.74 -14.72
N GLY A 24 -1.15 16.56 -13.46
CA GLY A 24 -1.75 15.33 -12.95
C GLY A 24 -0.75 14.22 -12.65
N LYS A 25 0.56 14.51 -12.64
CA LYS A 25 1.58 13.55 -12.27
C LYS A 25 1.68 13.40 -10.76
N ARG A 26 2.18 12.26 -10.34
CA ARG A 26 2.41 11.97 -8.92
C ARG A 26 3.62 12.73 -8.40
N VAL A 27 3.42 13.47 -7.29
CA VAL A 27 4.48 14.19 -6.58
C VAL A 27 4.49 13.73 -5.12
N MET A 28 5.68 13.56 -4.56
CA MET A 28 5.89 13.24 -3.16
C MET A 28 6.41 14.46 -2.40
N HIS A 29 5.81 14.71 -1.25
CA HIS A 29 6.26 15.73 -0.29
C HIS A 29 6.67 15.05 1.00
N GLU A 30 7.89 15.32 1.46
CA GLU A 30 8.34 14.88 2.78
C GLU A 30 8.03 15.96 3.82
N CYS A 31 7.12 15.65 4.75
CA CYS A 31 6.64 16.57 5.77
C CYS A 31 7.09 16.11 7.15
N SER A 32 7.82 16.94 7.90
CA SER A 32 8.18 16.62 9.28
C SER A 32 6.92 16.44 10.13
N PHE A 33 6.86 15.36 10.92
CA PHE A 33 5.71 15.07 11.76
C PHE A 33 6.08 14.33 13.03
N GLU A 34 5.64 14.87 14.17
CA GLU A 34 5.77 14.27 15.49
C GLU A 34 4.41 13.74 15.94
N PRO A 35 4.23 12.40 16.07
CA PRO A 35 3.00 11.82 16.61
C PRO A 35 2.70 12.35 18.00
N TYR A 36 1.44 12.55 18.33
CA TYR A 36 1.04 13.10 19.62
C TYR A 36 -0.14 12.36 20.25
N LEU A 37 -0.42 12.71 21.49
CA LEU A 37 -1.63 12.37 22.23
C LEU A 37 -2.14 13.62 22.94
N TYR A 38 -3.43 13.66 23.23
CA TYR A 38 -3.95 14.56 24.25
C TYR A 38 -4.18 13.79 25.57
N LEU A 39 -3.75 14.39 26.64
CA LEU A 39 -3.83 13.85 27.99
C LEU A 39 -4.68 14.76 28.87
N GLU A 40 -5.41 14.19 29.82
CA GLU A 40 -6.16 14.96 30.80
C GLU A 40 -5.19 15.83 31.62
N ASN A 41 -5.47 17.14 31.69
CA ASN A 41 -4.65 18.12 32.40
C ASN A 41 -5.45 19.40 32.63
N ASN A 42 -5.58 19.78 33.92
CA ASN A 42 -6.38 20.97 34.32
C ASN A 42 -5.90 22.28 33.66
N GLY A 43 -4.62 22.38 33.31
CA GLY A 43 -4.05 23.52 32.59
C GLY A 43 -4.05 23.35 31.05
N GLY A 44 -4.82 22.41 30.52
CA GLY A 44 -4.89 22.16 29.07
C GLY A 44 -5.69 23.23 28.33
N ASP A 45 -5.28 23.46 27.08
CA ASP A 45 -5.86 24.45 26.14
C ASP A 45 -7.02 23.88 25.30
N LYS A 46 -7.18 22.56 25.24
CA LYS A 46 -8.27 21.86 24.53
C LYS A 46 -9.27 21.29 25.54
N THR A 47 -10.45 20.97 25.03
CA THR A 47 -11.51 20.34 25.84
C THR A 47 -12.02 19.10 25.13
N SER A 48 -12.10 17.97 25.84
CA SER A 48 -12.69 16.74 25.30
C SER A 48 -14.20 16.87 25.15
N ILE A 49 -14.80 15.93 24.42
CA ILE A 49 -16.27 15.81 24.31
C ILE A 49 -16.96 15.56 25.67
N TYR A 50 -16.19 15.16 26.68
CA TYR A 50 -16.65 14.94 28.05
C TYR A 50 -16.44 16.17 28.98
N GLY A 51 -16.01 17.31 28.43
CA GLY A 51 -15.74 18.53 29.19
C GLY A 51 -14.39 18.55 29.93
N THR A 52 -13.56 17.50 29.80
CA THR A 52 -12.27 17.42 30.49
C THR A 52 -11.22 18.26 29.76
N LYS A 53 -10.43 19.04 30.48
CA LYS A 53 -9.31 19.80 29.91
C LYS A 53 -8.19 18.88 29.47
N LEU A 54 -7.61 19.15 28.28
CA LEU A 54 -6.61 18.33 27.62
C LEU A 54 -5.38 19.12 27.24
N LYS A 55 -4.19 18.52 27.40
CA LYS A 55 -2.92 19.06 26.96
C LYS A 55 -2.27 18.15 25.93
N LYS A 56 -1.78 18.72 24.83
CA LYS A 56 -1.05 18.01 23.75
C LYS A 56 0.33 17.58 24.25
N ARG A 57 0.68 16.32 24.01
CA ARG A 57 2.02 15.76 24.23
C ARG A 57 2.53 15.12 22.96
N LYS A 58 3.63 15.63 22.42
CA LYS A 58 4.32 15.13 21.22
C LYS A 58 5.34 14.07 21.58
N PHE A 59 5.64 13.21 20.62
CA PHE A 59 6.62 12.13 20.71
C PHE A 59 7.49 12.12 19.44
N ASN A 60 8.75 11.72 19.59
CA ASN A 60 9.66 11.63 18.46
C ASN A 60 9.20 10.60 17.41
N THR A 61 8.67 9.47 17.88
CA THR A 61 8.20 8.39 17.01
C THR A 61 6.87 7.80 17.49
N SER A 62 6.19 7.08 16.62
CA SER A 62 5.00 6.30 17.00
C SER A 62 5.32 5.18 17.99
N TYR A 63 6.56 4.67 17.97
CA TYR A 63 7.03 3.69 18.95
C TYR A 63 7.11 4.29 20.36
N ASP A 64 7.72 5.48 20.50
CA ASP A 64 7.81 6.19 21.80
C ASP A 64 6.43 6.51 22.33
N ARG A 65 5.51 6.94 21.47
CA ARG A 65 4.11 7.16 21.83
C ARG A 65 3.44 5.87 22.33
N SER A 66 3.60 4.76 21.64
CA SER A 66 3.02 3.48 21.99
C SER A 66 3.63 2.92 23.29
N ARG A 67 4.94 3.10 23.49
CA ARG A 67 5.63 2.74 24.72
C ARG A 67 5.09 3.55 25.89
N PHE A 68 4.95 4.86 25.73
CA PHE A 68 4.36 5.71 26.76
C PHE A 68 2.95 5.25 27.18
N VAL A 69 2.08 4.92 26.23
CA VAL A 69 0.72 4.43 26.53
C VAL A 69 0.74 3.12 27.32
N ARG A 70 1.68 2.21 27.03
CA ARG A 70 1.80 0.93 27.77
C ARG A 70 2.37 1.07 29.17
N GLU A 71 3.36 1.95 29.35
CA GLU A 71 4.17 2.04 30.56
C GLU A 71 3.64 3.09 31.54
N SER A 72 2.81 4.04 31.08
CA SER A 72 2.25 5.07 31.94
C SER A 72 0.91 4.63 32.55
N ASN A 73 0.66 5.02 33.80
CA ASN A 73 -0.63 4.80 34.45
C ASN A 73 -1.72 5.79 34.00
N VAL A 74 -1.66 6.25 32.75
CA VAL A 74 -2.63 7.20 32.20
C VAL A 74 -3.96 6.49 31.95
N LYS A 75 -5.02 6.96 32.62
CA LYS A 75 -6.36 6.35 32.55
C LYS A 75 -7.03 6.52 31.18
N ARG A 76 -6.79 7.66 30.51
CA ARG A 76 -7.35 7.98 29.21
C ARG A 76 -6.35 8.72 28.35
N VAL A 77 -6.30 8.34 27.09
CA VAL A 77 -5.57 9.03 26.02
C VAL A 77 -6.54 9.35 24.88
N PHE A 78 -6.39 10.51 24.27
CA PHE A 78 -7.20 10.96 23.15
C PHE A 78 -6.33 11.10 21.90
N GLU A 79 -6.93 10.92 20.73
CA GLU A 79 -6.26 10.93 19.41
C GLU A 79 -5.14 9.89 19.28
N ASN A 80 -5.29 8.72 19.89
CA ASN A 80 -4.37 7.60 19.71
C ASN A 80 -4.69 6.85 18.40
N MET A 81 -4.45 7.51 17.28
CA MET A 81 -4.66 6.98 15.94
C MET A 81 -3.34 6.84 15.17
N PRO A 82 -3.29 6.15 14.02
CA PRO A 82 -2.10 6.07 13.19
C PRO A 82 -1.53 7.46 12.84
N PRO A 83 -0.19 7.66 12.88
CA PRO A 83 0.42 8.97 12.63
C PRO A 83 0.06 9.58 11.29
N ALA A 84 -0.06 8.77 10.23
CA ALA A 84 -0.49 9.25 8.92
C ALA A 84 -1.91 9.85 8.95
N GLN A 85 -2.82 9.25 9.73
CA GLN A 85 -4.17 9.77 9.91
C GLN A 85 -4.17 11.05 10.75
N GLN A 86 -3.33 11.12 11.81
CA GLN A 86 -3.16 12.35 12.59
C GLN A 86 -2.66 13.51 11.72
N PHE A 87 -1.67 13.23 10.86
CA PHE A 87 -1.15 14.23 9.93
C PHE A 87 -2.23 14.75 8.97
N LEU A 88 -3.04 13.86 8.40
CA LEU A 88 -4.14 14.26 7.52
C LEU A 88 -5.19 15.06 8.28
N LEU A 89 -5.51 14.67 9.53
CA LEU A 89 -6.43 15.41 10.35
C LEU A 89 -5.92 16.83 10.62
N ASP A 90 -4.66 16.99 11.05
CA ASP A 90 -4.05 18.29 11.29
C ASP A 90 -4.02 19.15 10.01
N LEU A 91 -3.72 18.53 8.86
CA LEU A 91 -3.62 19.21 7.57
C LEU A 91 -4.96 19.78 7.09
N TYR A 92 -6.08 19.05 7.34
CA TYR A 92 -7.41 19.41 6.81
C TYR A 92 -8.33 20.04 7.85
N TRP A 93 -8.06 19.90 9.14
CA TRP A 93 -8.91 20.41 10.21
C TRP A 93 -9.06 21.92 10.22
N GLU A 94 -7.98 22.65 9.93
CA GLU A 94 -7.97 24.12 9.91
C GLU A 94 -8.55 24.71 8.61
N GLN A 95 -8.73 23.87 7.59
CA GLN A 95 -9.39 24.26 6.36
C GLN A 95 -10.91 24.16 6.58
N ASN A 96 -11.52 25.23 7.08
CA ASN A 96 -12.96 25.33 7.41
C ASN A 96 -13.91 25.17 6.20
N GLU A 97 -13.40 24.91 5.04
CA GLU A 97 -14.17 24.58 3.84
C GLU A 97 -14.20 23.07 3.70
N ALA A 98 -15.38 22.53 3.40
CA ALA A 98 -15.53 21.13 3.03
C ALA A 98 -14.41 20.81 2.04
N ALA A 99 -13.46 19.95 2.48
CA ALA A 99 -12.31 19.62 1.64
C ALA A 99 -12.87 19.08 0.33
N GLU A 100 -12.83 19.85 -0.73
CA GLU A 100 -13.15 19.37 -2.05
C GLU A 100 -12.12 18.29 -2.35
N PHE A 101 -12.53 17.05 -2.12
CA PHE A 101 -11.73 15.91 -2.55
C PHE A 101 -11.60 16.02 -4.07
N SER A 102 -10.35 16.04 -4.53
CA SER A 102 -10.08 16.10 -5.95
C SER A 102 -10.81 14.95 -6.65
N THR A 103 -11.46 15.28 -7.75
CA THR A 103 -12.06 14.32 -8.67
C THR A 103 -11.03 13.62 -9.57
N HIS A 104 -9.73 13.87 -9.36
CA HIS A 104 -8.68 13.18 -10.13
C HIS A 104 -8.74 11.68 -9.85
N PRO A 105 -8.90 10.86 -10.88
CA PRO A 105 -8.96 9.43 -10.72
C PRO A 105 -7.61 8.89 -10.20
N LEU A 106 -7.65 7.87 -9.36
CA LEU A 106 -6.47 7.16 -8.91
C LEU A 106 -5.99 6.21 -10.02
N LYS A 107 -4.67 6.15 -10.22
CA LYS A 107 -4.07 5.17 -11.09
C LYS A 107 -4.15 3.79 -10.44
N THR A 108 -4.90 2.89 -11.06
CA THR A 108 -5.08 1.52 -10.60
C THR A 108 -4.43 0.56 -11.59
N CYS A 109 -3.58 -0.33 -11.08
CA CYS A 109 -3.06 -1.46 -11.81
C CYS A 109 -3.76 -2.73 -11.31
N LEU A 110 -4.45 -3.45 -12.21
CA LEU A 110 -4.98 -4.77 -11.91
C LEU A 110 -3.93 -5.80 -12.29
N LEU A 111 -3.46 -6.55 -11.30
CA LEU A 111 -2.37 -7.52 -11.40
C LEU A 111 -2.91 -8.94 -11.38
N ASP A 112 -2.34 -9.79 -12.21
CA ASP A 112 -2.55 -11.23 -12.23
C ASP A 112 -1.28 -11.95 -12.68
N ILE A 113 -1.01 -13.16 -12.14
CA ILE A 113 0.15 -13.98 -12.49
C ILE A 113 -0.25 -15.39 -12.89
N GLU A 114 0.54 -15.98 -13.78
CA GLU A 114 0.46 -17.39 -14.14
C GLU A 114 1.74 -18.11 -13.78
N THR A 115 1.62 -19.24 -13.06
CA THR A 115 2.75 -20.05 -12.63
C THR A 115 2.74 -21.43 -13.30
N TYR A 116 3.92 -21.98 -13.56
CA TYR A 116 4.04 -23.37 -14.02
C TYR A 116 4.11 -24.30 -12.82
N SER A 117 3.03 -25.00 -12.54
CA SER A 117 2.86 -25.83 -11.35
C SER A 117 2.33 -27.21 -11.73
N PRO A 118 3.19 -28.13 -12.24
CA PRO A 118 2.74 -29.43 -12.73
C PRO A 118 2.29 -30.38 -11.62
N ASP A 119 2.86 -30.28 -10.42
CA ASP A 119 2.75 -31.32 -9.40
C ASP A 119 1.96 -30.88 -8.14
N SER A 120 1.82 -29.58 -7.90
CA SER A 120 1.15 -29.05 -6.70
C SER A 120 0.64 -27.63 -6.88
N PHE A 121 -0.29 -27.20 -6.03
CA PHE A 121 -0.71 -25.79 -6.01
C PHE A 121 0.45 -24.91 -5.52
N PRO A 122 0.71 -23.75 -6.20
CA PRO A 122 1.81 -22.88 -5.85
C PRO A 122 1.63 -22.27 -4.44
N ASN A 123 2.71 -22.31 -3.65
CA ASN A 123 2.72 -21.71 -2.32
C ASN A 123 3.31 -20.30 -2.36
N PRO A 124 2.55 -19.24 -2.07
CA PRO A 124 3.06 -17.87 -2.10
C PRO A 124 4.08 -17.56 -1.01
N GLU A 125 4.12 -18.31 0.10
CA GLU A 125 5.13 -18.15 1.16
C GLU A 125 6.46 -18.84 0.86
N ASP A 126 6.44 -19.90 0.02
CA ASP A 126 7.64 -20.57 -0.49
C ASP A 126 7.48 -20.82 -2.01
N PRO A 127 7.64 -19.77 -2.84
CA PRO A 127 7.38 -19.84 -4.27
C PRO A 127 8.50 -20.56 -5.01
N THR A 128 8.36 -21.87 -5.16
CA THR A 128 9.32 -22.74 -5.86
C THR A 128 9.06 -22.78 -7.37
N HIS A 129 7.82 -22.61 -7.81
CA HIS A 129 7.42 -22.70 -9.19
C HIS A 129 7.70 -21.40 -9.96
N THR A 130 8.06 -21.54 -11.23
CA THR A 130 8.36 -20.42 -12.12
C THR A 130 7.10 -19.62 -12.43
N VAL A 131 7.19 -18.30 -12.35
CA VAL A 131 6.18 -17.40 -12.90
C VAL A 131 6.39 -17.31 -14.41
N ASN A 132 5.36 -17.66 -15.18
CA ASN A 132 5.43 -17.67 -16.66
C ASN A 132 4.96 -16.36 -17.27
N VAL A 133 4.00 -15.72 -16.63
CA VAL A 133 3.35 -14.50 -17.13
C VAL A 133 3.00 -13.61 -15.95
N ILE A 134 3.21 -12.31 -16.11
CA ILE A 134 2.69 -11.26 -15.23
C ILE A 134 1.87 -10.32 -16.13
N THR A 135 0.63 -10.07 -15.77
CA THR A 135 -0.24 -9.15 -16.50
C THR A 135 -0.68 -8.00 -15.59
N CYS A 136 -0.53 -6.78 -16.07
CA CYS A 136 -1.01 -5.55 -15.45
C CYS A 136 -1.98 -4.84 -16.40
N TYR A 137 -3.20 -4.59 -15.96
CA TYR A 137 -4.10 -3.67 -16.64
C TYR A 137 -4.02 -2.29 -16.01
N ASP A 138 -3.66 -1.28 -16.79
CA ASP A 138 -3.59 0.11 -16.38
C ASP A 138 -4.90 0.82 -16.74
N ASN A 139 -5.58 1.35 -15.72
CA ASN A 139 -6.88 2.02 -15.89
C ASN A 139 -6.79 3.38 -16.59
N PHE A 140 -5.61 4.03 -16.66
CA PHE A 140 -5.43 5.31 -17.36
C PHE A 140 -5.21 5.09 -18.85
N THR A 141 -4.25 4.24 -19.19
CA THR A 141 -3.95 3.94 -20.59
C THR A 141 -4.94 2.97 -21.22
N LYS A 142 -5.75 2.26 -20.41
CA LYS A 142 -6.67 1.18 -20.83
C LYS A 142 -5.95 0.04 -21.55
N LYS A 143 -4.67 -0.19 -21.20
CA LYS A 143 -3.82 -1.22 -21.81
C LYS A 143 -3.49 -2.32 -20.84
N PHE A 144 -3.38 -3.52 -21.38
CA PHE A 144 -2.74 -4.64 -20.72
C PHE A 144 -1.24 -4.61 -21.01
N HIS A 145 -0.41 -4.61 -19.98
CA HIS A 145 1.02 -4.79 -20.04
C HIS A 145 1.33 -6.20 -19.54
N THR A 146 1.68 -7.09 -20.45
CA THR A 146 1.89 -8.50 -20.16
C THR A 146 3.35 -8.86 -20.41
N PHE A 147 4.00 -9.37 -19.39
CA PHE A 147 5.38 -9.85 -19.41
C PHE A 147 5.36 -11.38 -19.40
N GLY A 148 5.99 -12.02 -20.36
CA GLY A 148 5.96 -13.49 -20.46
C GLY A 148 7.25 -14.08 -20.96
N ILE A 149 7.57 -15.30 -20.50
CA ILE A 149 8.81 -16.02 -20.84
C ILE A 149 8.66 -16.91 -22.08
N LYS A 150 7.52 -16.85 -22.76
CA LYS A 150 7.28 -17.54 -24.04
C LYS A 150 6.84 -16.54 -25.10
N PRO A 151 7.25 -16.75 -26.39
CA PRO A 151 6.77 -15.90 -27.47
C PRO A 151 5.23 -15.95 -27.56
N TYR A 152 4.61 -14.79 -27.72
CA TYR A 152 3.18 -14.68 -27.97
C TYR A 152 2.90 -14.54 -29.46
N ASN A 153 2.30 -15.57 -30.05
CA ASN A 153 1.98 -15.63 -31.49
C ASN A 153 0.50 -15.34 -31.79
N GLY A 154 -0.28 -14.94 -30.75
CA GLY A 154 -1.70 -14.64 -30.91
C GLY A 154 -1.94 -13.31 -31.63
N LYS A 155 -3.08 -13.20 -32.29
CA LYS A 155 -3.59 -11.90 -32.74
C LYS A 155 -4.10 -11.18 -31.47
N GLY A 156 -3.24 -10.35 -30.86
CA GLY A 156 -3.55 -9.65 -29.63
C GLY A 156 -4.73 -8.69 -29.81
N ALA A 157 -5.40 -8.41 -28.70
CA ALA A 157 -6.29 -7.27 -28.60
C ALA A 157 -5.50 -5.99 -28.88
N SER A 158 -6.10 -4.99 -29.49
CA SER A 158 -5.45 -3.72 -29.86
C SER A 158 -4.88 -2.95 -28.65
N ASN A 159 -5.31 -3.32 -27.44
CA ASN A 159 -4.86 -2.75 -26.17
C ASN A 159 -3.87 -3.65 -25.39
N LEU A 160 -3.34 -4.70 -26.02
CA LEU A 160 -2.31 -5.56 -25.43
C LEU A 160 -0.90 -5.09 -25.80
N ASN A 161 -0.08 -4.81 -24.81
CA ASN A 161 1.35 -4.63 -24.93
C ASN A 161 2.06 -5.86 -24.34
N TYR A 162 2.46 -6.79 -25.20
CA TYR A 162 3.17 -7.99 -24.78
C TYR A 162 4.68 -7.78 -24.84
N VAL A 163 5.37 -8.04 -23.74
CA VAL A 163 6.82 -7.95 -23.60
C VAL A 163 7.38 -9.36 -23.42
N TYR A 164 8.03 -9.86 -24.47
CA TYR A 164 8.75 -11.12 -24.40
C TYR A 164 10.02 -10.97 -23.54
N CYS A 165 10.26 -11.94 -22.67
CA CYS A 165 11.43 -12.05 -21.80
C CYS A 165 12.08 -13.42 -22.01
N GLU A 166 13.40 -13.46 -22.09
CA GLU A 166 14.14 -14.72 -22.31
C GLU A 166 14.00 -15.70 -21.14
N ASN A 167 13.83 -15.18 -19.94
CA ASN A 167 13.70 -15.94 -18.70
C ASN A 167 12.94 -15.17 -17.63
N GLU A 168 12.63 -15.84 -16.52
CA GLU A 168 11.90 -15.28 -15.39
C GLU A 168 12.64 -14.11 -14.73
N ARG A 169 13.97 -14.15 -14.66
CA ARG A 169 14.79 -13.07 -14.10
C ARG A 169 14.61 -11.77 -14.89
N GLU A 170 14.72 -11.84 -16.19
CA GLU A 170 14.50 -10.70 -17.08
C GLU A 170 13.06 -10.18 -16.99
N MET A 171 12.09 -11.09 -16.89
CA MET A 171 10.68 -10.75 -16.74
C MET A 171 10.44 -9.91 -15.48
N PHE A 172 10.99 -10.31 -14.34
CA PHE A 172 10.86 -9.52 -13.12
C PHE A 172 11.56 -8.16 -13.21
N ILE A 173 12.72 -8.08 -13.84
CA ILE A 173 13.41 -6.80 -14.04
C ILE A 173 12.55 -5.85 -14.86
N LYS A 174 12.04 -6.29 -16.01
CA LYS A 174 11.18 -5.48 -16.88
C LYS A 174 9.85 -5.10 -16.21
N PHE A 175 9.28 -5.99 -15.41
CA PHE A 175 8.08 -5.69 -14.63
C PHE A 175 8.34 -4.61 -13.57
N ILE A 176 9.46 -4.68 -12.85
CA ILE A 176 9.87 -3.67 -11.87
C ILE A 176 10.10 -2.32 -12.57
N GLU A 177 10.84 -2.30 -13.68
CA GLU A 177 11.09 -1.09 -14.48
C GLU A 177 9.78 -0.45 -15.00
N TYR A 178 8.81 -1.28 -15.37
CA TYR A 178 7.48 -0.80 -15.74
C TYR A 178 6.78 -0.10 -14.56
N LEU A 179 6.80 -0.69 -13.36
CA LEU A 179 6.23 -0.03 -12.18
C LEU A 179 6.97 1.25 -11.81
N GLU A 180 8.30 1.25 -11.86
CA GLU A 180 9.14 2.43 -11.56
C GLU A 180 8.89 3.58 -12.53
N SER A 181 8.55 3.29 -13.79
CA SER A 181 8.27 4.33 -14.78
C SER A 181 7.08 5.22 -14.39
N ASP A 182 6.08 4.66 -13.72
CA ASP A 182 4.93 5.39 -13.19
C ASP A 182 4.15 4.50 -12.21
N TYR A 183 4.55 4.54 -10.94
CA TYR A 183 3.91 3.73 -9.89
C TYR A 183 2.40 3.94 -9.79
N PRO A 184 1.61 2.86 -9.66
CA PRO A 184 0.18 3.00 -9.42
C PRO A 184 -0.10 3.54 -8.01
N ASP A 185 -1.26 4.14 -7.83
CA ASP A 185 -1.78 4.47 -6.50
C ASP A 185 -2.34 3.24 -5.82
N ILE A 186 -2.98 2.38 -6.62
CA ILE A 186 -3.62 1.14 -6.17
C ILE A 186 -3.10 -0.01 -7.03
N LEU A 187 -2.61 -1.04 -6.35
CA LEU A 187 -2.34 -2.36 -6.91
C LEU A 187 -3.46 -3.29 -6.44
N SER A 188 -4.17 -3.91 -7.37
CA SER A 188 -5.34 -4.74 -7.09
C SER A 188 -5.33 -6.00 -7.95
N GLY A 189 -6.11 -6.98 -7.57
CA GLY A 189 -6.33 -8.24 -8.29
C GLY A 189 -7.32 -9.10 -7.54
N TRP A 190 -7.68 -10.25 -8.09
CA TRP A 190 -8.58 -11.19 -7.43
C TRP A 190 -7.81 -12.11 -6.48
N ASN A 191 -8.05 -12.00 -5.17
CA ASN A 191 -7.29 -12.69 -4.12
C ASN A 191 -5.79 -12.34 -4.11
N SER A 192 -5.44 -11.18 -4.67
CA SER A 192 -4.06 -10.78 -4.91
C SER A 192 -3.28 -10.49 -3.63
N GLU A 193 -3.96 -10.12 -2.54
CA GLU A 193 -3.32 -9.85 -1.25
C GLU A 193 -2.72 -11.11 -0.62
N PHE A 194 -3.31 -12.30 -0.90
CA PHE A 194 -2.88 -13.56 -0.32
C PHE A 194 -2.24 -14.52 -1.33
N PHE A 195 -2.22 -14.17 -2.63
CA PHE A 195 -1.60 -15.00 -3.65
C PHE A 195 -0.60 -14.21 -4.53
N ASP A 196 -1.05 -13.36 -5.45
CA ASP A 196 -0.18 -12.74 -6.46
C ASP A 196 0.91 -11.88 -5.85
N ILE A 197 0.54 -10.97 -4.94
CA ILE A 197 1.48 -10.03 -4.31
C ILE A 197 2.52 -10.77 -3.46
N PRO A 198 2.17 -11.66 -2.52
CA PRO A 198 3.14 -12.45 -1.79
C PRO A 198 4.01 -13.32 -2.70
N TYR A 199 3.41 -13.94 -3.73
CA TYR A 199 4.15 -14.79 -4.66
C TYR A 199 5.23 -14.02 -5.40
N ILE A 200 4.87 -12.88 -6.00
CA ILE A 200 5.81 -12.00 -6.71
C ILE A 200 6.93 -11.53 -5.79
N ILE A 201 6.58 -11.01 -4.61
CA ILE A 201 7.56 -10.47 -3.65
C ILE A 201 8.56 -11.55 -3.24
N ASN A 202 8.08 -12.69 -2.76
CA ASN A 202 8.94 -13.77 -2.30
C ASN A 202 9.75 -14.41 -3.46
N ARG A 203 9.18 -14.44 -4.67
CA ARG A 203 9.86 -14.97 -5.84
C ARG A 203 10.94 -14.02 -6.36
N ILE A 204 10.69 -12.72 -6.38
CA ILE A 204 11.70 -11.69 -6.69
C ILE A 204 12.84 -11.76 -5.66
N GLU A 205 12.52 -11.83 -4.37
CA GLU A 205 13.53 -11.96 -3.31
C GLU A 205 14.44 -13.17 -3.55
N ARG A 206 13.85 -14.32 -3.89
CA ARG A 206 14.58 -15.57 -4.15
C ARG A 206 15.51 -15.50 -5.37
N ILE A 207 15.10 -14.81 -6.44
CA ILE A 207 15.82 -14.78 -7.73
C ILE A 207 16.76 -13.58 -7.86
N LEU A 208 16.34 -12.42 -7.35
CA LEU A 208 17.01 -11.13 -7.55
C LEU A 208 17.56 -10.54 -6.25
N GLY A 209 17.01 -10.91 -5.10
CA GLY A 209 17.36 -10.39 -3.79
C GLY A 209 16.47 -9.24 -3.32
N GLU A 210 16.63 -8.87 -2.03
CA GLU A 210 15.81 -7.87 -1.32
C GLU A 210 15.85 -6.48 -1.95
N ASP A 211 16.98 -6.08 -2.52
CA ASP A 211 17.12 -4.77 -3.17
C ASP A 211 16.10 -4.60 -4.32
N TYR A 212 15.85 -5.66 -5.08
CA TYR A 212 14.86 -5.64 -6.16
C TYR A 212 13.42 -5.64 -5.62
N VAL A 213 13.16 -6.31 -4.51
CA VAL A 213 11.85 -6.26 -3.84
C VAL A 213 11.53 -4.83 -3.42
N ASN A 214 12.50 -4.13 -2.85
CA ASN A 214 12.32 -2.75 -2.38
C ASN A 214 12.00 -1.76 -3.53
N ARG A 215 12.44 -2.05 -4.75
CA ARG A 215 12.10 -1.28 -5.96
C ARG A 215 10.62 -1.40 -6.39
N LEU A 216 9.84 -2.32 -5.84
CA LEU A 216 8.38 -2.33 -6.03
C LEU A 216 7.70 -1.12 -5.37
N SER A 217 8.38 -0.46 -4.45
CA SER A 217 7.89 0.69 -3.67
C SER A 217 8.52 2.00 -4.14
N PRO A 218 7.73 3.07 -4.38
CA PRO A 218 8.28 4.40 -4.65
C PRO A 218 9.07 5.00 -3.47
N LEU A 219 8.98 4.39 -2.28
CA LEU A 219 9.74 4.76 -1.08
C LEU A 219 10.87 3.77 -0.78
N GLY A 220 11.15 2.81 -1.67
CA GLY A 220 12.18 1.79 -1.47
C GLY A 220 11.92 0.92 -0.25
N ARG A 221 10.66 0.65 0.11
CA ARG A 221 10.32 -0.14 1.29
C ARG A 221 9.11 -1.04 1.06
N VAL A 222 9.37 -2.34 1.13
CA VAL A 222 8.36 -3.41 1.17
C VAL A 222 8.51 -4.14 2.50
N HIS A 223 7.41 -4.41 3.18
CA HIS A 223 7.42 -5.11 4.46
C HIS A 223 6.14 -5.92 4.64
N PHE A 224 6.13 -6.82 5.62
CA PHE A 224 4.94 -7.59 5.95
C PHE A 224 4.57 -7.48 7.42
N ARG A 225 3.33 -7.83 7.73
CA ARG A 225 2.84 -8.08 9.09
C ARG A 225 2.19 -9.46 9.13
N SER A 226 2.44 -10.19 10.21
CA SER A 226 1.70 -11.42 10.48
C SER A 226 0.30 -11.08 10.95
N ILE A 227 -0.68 -11.68 10.31
CA ILE A 227 -2.10 -11.60 10.68
C ILE A 227 -2.65 -13.00 10.92
N LYS A 228 -3.71 -13.11 11.72
CA LYS A 228 -4.39 -14.40 11.91
C LYS A 228 -5.38 -14.63 10.78
N GLY A 229 -5.20 -15.72 10.04
CA GLY A 229 -6.15 -16.17 9.04
C GLY A 229 -7.44 -16.72 9.66
N LYS A 230 -8.41 -17.07 8.82
CA LYS A 230 -9.75 -17.53 9.25
C LYS A 230 -9.72 -18.77 10.15
N PHE A 231 -8.70 -19.62 9.99
CA PHE A 231 -8.54 -20.87 10.77
C PHE A 231 -7.44 -20.74 11.83
N GLY A 232 -7.03 -19.51 12.20
CA GLY A 232 -6.04 -19.25 13.24
C GLY A 232 -4.58 -19.41 12.81
N GLN A 233 -4.29 -19.82 11.56
CA GLN A 233 -2.95 -19.86 11.02
C GLN A 233 -2.37 -18.46 10.86
N ASP A 234 -1.04 -18.32 11.01
CA ASP A 234 -0.35 -17.08 10.69
C ASP A 234 -0.24 -16.91 9.18
N GLN A 235 -0.62 -15.74 8.67
CA GLN A 235 -0.48 -15.35 7.28
C GLN A 235 0.28 -14.03 7.20
N LYS A 236 1.10 -13.85 6.17
CA LYS A 236 1.79 -12.58 5.90
C LYS A 236 0.93 -11.69 5.01
N ARG A 237 0.69 -10.47 5.47
CA ARG A 237 0.14 -9.41 4.64
C ARG A 237 1.26 -8.46 4.28
N TYR A 238 1.52 -8.30 3.00
CA TYR A 238 2.57 -7.41 2.50
C TYR A 238 2.06 -5.99 2.31
N TYR A 239 2.96 -5.04 2.53
CA TYR A 239 2.75 -3.61 2.35
C TYR A 239 3.86 -3.05 1.48
N ILE A 240 3.47 -2.38 0.41
CA ILE A 240 4.34 -1.66 -0.51
C ILE A 240 4.16 -0.18 -0.19
N ASP A 241 5.13 0.41 0.50
CA ASP A 241 4.98 1.80 0.94
C ASP A 241 4.82 2.75 -0.23
N GLY A 242 3.74 3.55 -0.18
CA GLY A 242 3.36 4.45 -1.26
C GLY A 242 2.45 3.85 -2.33
N VAL A 243 2.15 2.55 -2.30
CA VAL A 243 1.15 1.90 -3.15
C VAL A 243 0.11 1.22 -2.27
N ALA A 244 -1.17 1.50 -2.47
CA ALA A 244 -2.23 0.84 -1.73
C ALA A 244 -2.52 -0.53 -2.35
N CYS A 245 -2.26 -1.62 -1.62
CA CYS A 245 -2.69 -2.96 -2.01
C CYS A 245 -4.16 -3.14 -1.60
N LEU A 246 -5.04 -3.31 -2.58
CA LEU A 246 -6.48 -3.45 -2.37
C LEU A 246 -6.99 -4.69 -3.09
N ASP A 247 -7.32 -5.75 -2.33
CA ASP A 247 -7.84 -6.99 -2.91
C ASP A 247 -9.26 -6.80 -3.44
N TYR A 248 -9.44 -7.03 -4.75
CA TYR A 248 -10.75 -6.90 -5.38
C TYR A 248 -11.76 -7.92 -4.85
N LEU A 249 -11.33 -9.11 -4.43
CA LEU A 249 -12.19 -10.11 -3.78
C LEU A 249 -12.81 -9.57 -2.49
N ASP A 250 -12.04 -8.83 -1.69
CA ASP A 250 -12.57 -8.23 -0.45
C ASP A 250 -13.54 -7.07 -0.74
N VAL A 251 -13.24 -6.26 -1.76
CA VAL A 251 -14.16 -5.22 -2.26
C VAL A 251 -15.46 -5.86 -2.74
N TYR A 252 -15.37 -6.91 -3.55
CA TYR A 252 -16.53 -7.64 -4.06
C TYR A 252 -17.39 -8.21 -2.92
N LYS A 253 -16.78 -8.86 -1.94
CA LYS A 253 -17.50 -9.42 -0.78
C LYS A 253 -18.24 -8.34 0.02
N ARG A 254 -17.61 -7.18 0.21
CA ARG A 254 -18.20 -6.08 1.01
C ARG A 254 -19.37 -5.39 0.32
N PHE A 255 -19.27 -5.16 -0.98
CA PHE A 255 -20.19 -4.29 -1.71
C PHE A 255 -21.16 -5.07 -2.61
N CYS A 256 -20.74 -6.19 -3.20
CA CYS A 256 -21.59 -6.93 -4.14
C CYS A 256 -22.40 -8.05 -3.49
N LEU A 257 -21.88 -8.71 -2.44
CA LEU A 257 -22.64 -9.77 -1.75
C LEU A 257 -23.69 -9.21 -0.79
N LYS A 258 -23.44 -8.08 -0.12
CA LYS A 258 -24.41 -7.45 0.78
C LYS A 258 -25.62 -6.80 0.09
N LEU A 259 -25.58 -6.64 -1.23
CA LEU A 259 -26.72 -6.14 -2.00
C LEU A 259 -27.72 -7.24 -2.40
N ARG A 260 -27.47 -8.50 -1.99
CA ARG A 260 -28.34 -9.66 -2.29
C ARG A 260 -29.10 -10.19 -1.07
N GLU A 261 -28.90 -9.61 0.10
CA GLU A 261 -29.71 -9.80 1.31
C GLU A 261 -30.70 -8.63 1.46
#